data_1103f8a13c12aee57e83a9fabecb207b
#
_entry.id   1103f8a13c12aee57e83a9fabecb207b
#
_cell.length_a   1.000
_cell.length_b   1.000
_cell.length_c   1.000
_cell.angle_alpha   90.00
_cell.angle_beta   90.00
_cell.angle_gamma   90.00
#
_symmetry.space_group_name_H-M   'P 1'
#
loop_
_entity.id
_entity.type
_entity.pdbx_description
1 polymer ?
#
loop_
_entity_poly.entity_id
_entity_poly.type
_entity_poly.pdbx_seq_one_letter_code
_entity_poly.pdbx_strand_id
1 'polypeptide(L)'
;MIKGSVVDLVPARLDDRQKIYDWCFHSETTKSHAGPPDYPDVPIPSFEEFYEDYAEYFFTGSAPGDGRGFMIWHGKEPVGFISYCSFHLKPHKAELDIWMNLEGNCGKGFGTDAIRSLAAYLAKTMGVREIIMRPSLKNTRAICAYKKAGLQESAAAPGEYLLEEYLSVYGAGDYGEGETALLMQQL
;
A
#
# COMPACT_ATOMS: atom_id res chain seq x y z
N MET A 1 -6.70 -13.44 -9.67
CA MET A 1 -6.84 -13.68 -8.22
C MET A 1 -5.57 -14.33 -7.71
N ILE A 2 -5.00 -13.80 -6.64
CA ILE A 2 -3.81 -14.32 -5.96
C ILE A 2 -4.31 -15.01 -4.69
N LYS A 3 -3.93 -16.27 -4.48
CA LYS A 3 -4.31 -17.04 -3.30
C LYS A 3 -3.25 -16.87 -2.21
N GLY A 4 -3.69 -16.39 -1.04
CA GLY A 4 -2.90 -16.40 0.18
C GLY A 4 -3.23 -17.59 1.07
N SER A 5 -2.63 -17.61 2.26
CA SER A 5 -2.89 -18.64 3.27
C SER A 5 -4.17 -18.37 4.08
N VAL A 6 -4.52 -17.10 4.25
CA VAL A 6 -5.62 -16.61 5.07
C VAL A 6 -6.59 -15.77 4.26
N VAL A 7 -6.07 -15.00 3.28
CA VAL A 7 -6.85 -14.09 2.44
C VAL A 7 -6.60 -14.35 0.96
N ASP A 8 -7.55 -13.94 0.13
CA ASP A 8 -7.43 -13.91 -1.32
C ASP A 8 -7.31 -12.47 -1.80
N LEU A 9 -6.45 -12.22 -2.80
CA LEU A 9 -6.35 -10.92 -3.44
C LEU A 9 -7.08 -10.98 -4.79
N VAL A 10 -8.19 -10.28 -4.87
CA VAL A 10 -9.01 -10.18 -6.09
C VAL A 10 -8.71 -8.86 -6.76
N PRO A 11 -8.35 -8.81 -8.06
CA PRO A 11 -8.12 -7.55 -8.75
C PRO A 11 -9.29 -6.59 -8.54
N ALA A 12 -9.00 -5.39 -8.04
CA ALA A 12 -9.98 -4.34 -7.88
C ALA A 12 -10.51 -3.88 -9.24
N ARG A 13 -11.75 -3.40 -9.29
CA ARG A 13 -12.45 -2.93 -10.48
C ARG A 13 -12.86 -1.47 -10.31
N LEU A 14 -13.20 -0.81 -11.40
CA LEU A 14 -13.66 0.59 -11.38
C LEU A 14 -14.85 0.78 -10.41
N ASP A 15 -15.76 -0.18 -10.34
CA ASP A 15 -16.91 -0.13 -9.43
C ASP A 15 -16.51 -0.21 -7.94
N ASP A 16 -15.30 -0.66 -7.63
CA ASP A 16 -14.78 -0.72 -6.25
C ASP A 16 -14.21 0.62 -5.76
N ARG A 17 -13.95 1.59 -6.64
CA ARG A 17 -13.22 2.83 -6.31
C ARG A 17 -13.87 3.63 -5.19
N GLN A 18 -15.20 3.85 -5.24
CA GLN A 18 -15.91 4.57 -4.18
C GLN A 18 -15.76 3.87 -2.83
N LYS A 19 -15.94 2.56 -2.81
CA LYS A 19 -15.77 1.76 -1.59
C LYS A 19 -14.35 1.83 -1.04
N ILE A 20 -13.35 1.80 -1.92
CA ILE A 20 -11.93 1.88 -1.53
C ILE A 20 -11.62 3.25 -0.95
N TYR A 21 -12.12 4.33 -1.57
CA TYR A 21 -12.05 5.70 -1.06
C TYR A 21 -12.70 5.82 0.33
N ASP A 22 -13.93 5.30 0.48
CA ASP A 22 -14.64 5.33 1.76
C ASP A 22 -13.87 4.58 2.85
N TRP A 23 -13.25 3.45 2.53
CA TRP A 23 -12.42 2.71 3.47
C TRP A 23 -11.12 3.44 3.83
N CYS A 24 -10.54 4.16 2.88
CA CYS A 24 -9.35 4.95 3.13
C CYS A 24 -9.64 6.16 4.03
N PHE A 25 -10.68 6.92 3.73
CA PHE A 25 -10.87 8.24 4.33
C PHE A 25 -12.07 8.37 5.28
N HIS A 26 -13.00 7.41 5.28
CA HIS A 26 -14.25 7.47 6.04
C HIS A 26 -14.51 6.20 6.88
N SER A 27 -13.48 5.42 7.19
CA SER A 27 -13.59 4.22 8.00
C SER A 27 -13.02 4.39 9.41
N GLU A 28 -13.25 3.39 10.26
CA GLU A 28 -12.67 3.32 11.60
C GLU A 28 -11.13 3.29 11.58
N THR A 29 -10.54 2.81 10.49
CA THR A 29 -9.08 2.67 10.36
C THR A 29 -8.40 3.90 9.80
N THR A 30 -9.14 4.88 9.29
CA THR A 30 -8.62 6.10 8.65
C THR A 30 -7.58 6.81 9.52
N LYS A 31 -7.86 7.01 10.81
CA LYS A 31 -6.92 7.62 11.77
C LYS A 31 -5.57 6.92 11.88
N SER A 32 -5.48 5.65 11.49
CA SER A 32 -4.26 4.85 11.59
C SER A 32 -3.36 4.98 10.37
N HIS A 33 -3.93 5.15 9.17
CA HIS A 33 -3.16 5.17 7.94
C HIS A 33 -3.17 6.52 7.22
N ALA A 34 -4.23 7.32 7.34
CA ALA A 34 -4.30 8.64 6.71
C ALA A 34 -3.91 9.79 7.64
N GLY A 35 -3.74 9.54 8.93
CA GLY A 35 -3.80 10.60 9.91
C GLY A 35 -2.59 10.92 10.76
N PRO A 36 -1.81 9.98 11.27
CA PRO A 36 -0.71 10.38 12.15
C PRO A 36 0.43 11.07 11.36
N PRO A 37 0.97 12.23 11.86
CA PRO A 37 0.63 12.84 13.14
C PRO A 37 -0.58 13.78 13.14
N ASP A 38 -1.09 14.17 11.98
CA ASP A 38 -1.94 15.36 11.82
C ASP A 38 -3.45 15.07 11.80
N TYR A 39 -3.84 13.79 11.92
CA TYR A 39 -5.25 13.44 12.03
C TYR A 39 -5.85 13.98 13.37
N PRO A 40 -7.04 14.60 13.39
CA PRO A 40 -8.01 14.73 12.28
C PRO A 40 -7.87 16.02 11.44
N ASP A 41 -6.82 16.80 11.62
CA ASP A 41 -6.67 18.14 11.05
C ASP A 41 -6.19 18.12 9.59
N VAL A 42 -5.75 16.96 9.09
CA VAL A 42 -5.42 16.77 7.67
C VAL A 42 -6.69 16.80 6.84
N PRO A 43 -6.77 17.66 5.81
CA PRO A 43 -7.91 17.66 4.92
C PRO A 43 -8.09 16.28 4.24
N ILE A 44 -9.31 15.76 4.27
CA ILE A 44 -9.66 14.58 3.50
C ILE A 44 -9.71 14.98 2.02
N PRO A 45 -8.95 14.32 1.13
CA PRO A 45 -9.01 14.61 -0.30
C PRO A 45 -10.42 14.33 -0.84
N SER A 46 -10.84 15.09 -1.82
CA SER A 46 -12.07 14.81 -2.56
C SER A 46 -11.94 13.46 -3.31
N PHE A 47 -13.07 12.93 -3.74
CA PHE A 47 -13.05 11.70 -4.54
C PHE A 47 -12.32 11.90 -5.88
N GLU A 48 -12.40 13.10 -6.45
CA GLU A 48 -11.68 13.49 -7.66
C GLU A 48 -10.16 13.50 -7.45
N GLU A 49 -9.69 14.09 -6.34
CA GLU A 49 -8.25 14.07 -5.97
C GLU A 49 -7.74 12.64 -5.74
N PHE A 50 -8.54 11.81 -5.07
CA PHE A 50 -8.22 10.38 -4.94
C PHE A 50 -8.08 9.67 -6.29
N TYR A 51 -8.83 10.10 -7.32
CA TYR A 51 -8.69 9.57 -8.67
C TYR A 51 -7.38 9.95 -9.34
N GLU A 52 -6.75 11.06 -8.97
CA GLU A 52 -5.44 11.45 -9.49
C GLU A 52 -4.36 10.52 -8.95
N ASP A 53 -4.40 10.19 -7.64
CA ASP A 53 -3.46 9.27 -7.00
C ASP A 53 -3.71 7.81 -7.38
N TYR A 54 -4.99 7.40 -7.36
CA TYR A 54 -5.42 6.05 -7.76
C TYR A 54 -6.06 6.05 -9.14
N ALA A 55 -5.24 6.32 -10.15
CA ALA A 55 -5.63 6.38 -11.54
C ALA A 55 -6.28 5.08 -12.05
N GLU A 56 -6.97 5.18 -13.17
CA GLU A 56 -7.82 4.11 -13.72
C GLU A 56 -7.10 2.77 -13.93
N TYR A 57 -5.80 2.80 -14.24
CA TYR A 57 -5.02 1.59 -14.45
C TYR A 57 -4.90 0.70 -13.20
N PHE A 58 -4.98 1.25 -11.99
CA PHE A 58 -5.03 0.44 -10.76
C PHE A 58 -6.24 -0.49 -10.73
N PHE A 59 -7.32 -0.12 -11.42
CA PHE A 59 -8.60 -0.84 -11.42
C PHE A 59 -8.87 -1.62 -12.72
N THR A 60 -8.31 -1.20 -13.83
CA THR A 60 -8.43 -1.89 -15.13
C THR A 60 -7.29 -2.87 -15.39
N GLY A 61 -6.10 -2.60 -14.82
CA GLY A 61 -4.88 -3.35 -15.10
C GLY A 61 -4.32 -3.07 -16.49
N SER A 62 -4.60 -1.90 -17.04
CA SER A 62 -4.09 -1.47 -18.36
C SER A 62 -2.60 -1.15 -18.36
N ALA A 63 -2.02 -0.82 -17.19
CA ALA A 63 -0.60 -0.54 -17.01
C ALA A 63 -0.03 -1.33 -15.80
N PRO A 64 0.09 -2.66 -15.91
CA PRO A 64 0.55 -3.49 -14.79
C PRO A 64 2.01 -3.24 -14.40
N GLY A 65 2.81 -2.65 -15.30
CA GLY A 65 4.17 -2.21 -14.99
C GLY A 65 4.22 -1.00 -14.06
N ASP A 66 3.16 -0.18 -14.04
CA ASP A 66 3.07 1.03 -13.23
C ASP A 66 2.39 0.77 -11.88
N GLY A 67 1.35 -0.08 -11.87
CA GLY A 67 0.66 -0.42 -10.63
C GLY A 67 -0.61 -1.24 -10.82
N ARG A 68 -1.13 -1.79 -9.71
CA ARG A 68 -2.39 -2.54 -9.67
C ARG A 68 -2.96 -2.59 -8.26
N GLY A 69 -4.28 -2.43 -8.14
CA GLY A 69 -5.03 -2.59 -6.89
C GLY A 69 -5.73 -3.94 -6.78
N PHE A 70 -5.87 -4.41 -5.54
CA PHE A 70 -6.55 -5.65 -5.19
C PHE A 70 -7.43 -5.45 -3.96
N MET A 71 -8.64 -5.99 -4.01
CA MET A 71 -9.48 -6.19 -2.84
C MET A 71 -8.95 -7.38 -2.05
N ILE A 72 -8.80 -7.22 -0.73
CA ILE A 72 -8.44 -8.31 0.19
C ILE A 72 -9.73 -8.99 0.63
N TRP A 73 -9.88 -10.27 0.36
CA TRP A 73 -11.04 -11.07 0.73
C TRP A 73 -10.69 -12.12 1.78
N HIS A 74 -11.50 -12.20 2.84
CA HIS A 74 -11.46 -13.30 3.78
C HIS A 74 -12.79 -14.09 3.70
N GLY A 75 -12.72 -15.31 3.18
CA GLY A 75 -13.92 -16.08 2.86
C GLY A 75 -14.78 -15.39 1.79
N LYS A 76 -15.96 -14.91 2.17
CA LYS A 76 -16.90 -14.22 1.26
C LYS A 76 -16.96 -12.70 1.47
N GLU A 77 -16.15 -12.15 2.38
CA GLU A 77 -16.20 -10.75 2.77
C GLU A 77 -14.95 -10.01 2.32
N PRO A 78 -15.08 -8.84 1.70
CA PRO A 78 -13.95 -7.95 1.46
C PRO A 78 -13.57 -7.26 2.77
N VAL A 79 -12.30 -7.39 3.16
CA VAL A 79 -11.80 -6.92 4.46
C VAL A 79 -10.79 -5.78 4.35
N GLY A 80 -10.38 -5.40 3.15
CA GLY A 80 -9.44 -4.32 2.92
C GLY A 80 -9.04 -4.21 1.45
N PHE A 81 -8.05 -3.35 1.22
CA PHE A 81 -7.46 -3.09 -0.08
C PHE A 81 -5.93 -3.13 0.04
N ILE A 82 -5.26 -3.58 -1.00
CA ILE A 82 -3.82 -3.53 -1.16
C ILE A 82 -3.48 -3.20 -2.61
N SER A 83 -2.47 -2.36 -2.82
CA SER A 83 -1.96 -2.04 -4.14
C SER A 83 -0.44 -2.15 -4.19
N TYR A 84 0.09 -2.16 -5.40
CA TYR A 84 1.48 -1.84 -5.67
C TYR A 84 1.57 -0.73 -6.71
N CYS A 85 2.63 0.05 -6.64
CA CYS A 85 3.04 0.98 -7.68
C CYS A 85 4.55 0.88 -7.90
N SER A 86 4.99 1.12 -9.15
CA SER A 86 6.39 1.00 -9.55
C SER A 86 6.85 2.13 -10.47
N PHE A 87 5.94 2.99 -10.96
CA PHE A 87 6.24 4.02 -11.97
C PHE A 87 7.30 5.02 -11.51
N HIS A 88 7.39 5.28 -10.21
CA HIS A 88 8.33 6.25 -9.61
C HIS A 88 9.61 5.60 -9.05
N LEU A 89 9.71 4.28 -9.12
CA LEU A 89 10.81 3.51 -8.55
C LEU A 89 11.83 3.07 -9.59
N LYS A 90 13.05 2.86 -9.14
CA LYS A 90 14.08 2.20 -9.94
C LYS A 90 13.64 0.79 -10.33
N PRO A 91 14.18 0.23 -11.44
CA PRO A 91 13.77 -1.08 -11.96
C PRO A 91 13.78 -2.19 -10.90
N HIS A 92 12.85 -3.13 -11.05
CA HIS A 92 12.68 -4.30 -10.18
C HIS A 92 12.25 -3.99 -8.75
N LYS A 93 11.69 -2.82 -8.50
CA LYS A 93 11.13 -2.43 -7.21
C LYS A 93 9.63 -2.21 -7.31
N ALA A 94 8.91 -2.44 -6.21
CA ALA A 94 7.50 -2.07 -6.06
C ALA A 94 7.24 -1.52 -4.66
N GLU A 95 6.51 -0.43 -4.57
CA GLU A 95 5.98 0.10 -3.32
C GLU A 95 4.58 -0.46 -3.11
N LEU A 96 4.31 -0.92 -1.89
CA LEU A 96 3.01 -1.46 -1.51
C LEU A 96 2.30 -0.48 -0.59
N ASP A 97 0.99 -0.32 -0.82
CA ASP A 97 0.09 0.40 0.05
C ASP A 97 -1.08 -0.49 0.46
N ILE A 98 -1.53 -0.39 1.74
CA ILE A 98 -2.52 -1.28 2.29
C ILE A 98 -3.35 -0.63 3.41
N TRP A 99 -4.65 -0.84 3.38
CA TRP A 99 -5.53 -0.54 4.51
C TRP A 99 -6.64 -1.57 4.68
N MET A 100 -7.08 -1.72 5.92
CA MET A 100 -8.21 -2.57 6.27
C MET A 100 -9.48 -1.71 6.37
N ASN A 101 -10.64 -2.28 6.07
CA ASN A 101 -11.91 -1.55 6.07
C ASN A 101 -12.50 -1.30 7.48
N LEU A 102 -12.13 -2.13 8.47
CA LEU A 102 -12.64 -2.05 9.85
C LEU A 102 -11.54 -2.36 10.86
N GLU A 103 -11.57 -1.73 12.04
CA GLU A 103 -10.67 -2.06 13.15
C GLU A 103 -10.75 -3.54 13.54
N GLY A 104 -11.96 -4.10 13.51
CA GLY A 104 -12.19 -5.53 13.78
C GLY A 104 -11.49 -6.49 12.81
N ASN A 105 -10.99 -6.00 11.67
CA ASN A 105 -10.19 -6.77 10.71
C ASN A 105 -8.68 -6.57 10.87
N CYS A 106 -8.27 -5.66 11.76
CA CYS A 106 -6.87 -5.47 12.11
C CYS A 106 -6.39 -6.53 13.11
N GLY A 107 -5.09 -6.80 13.13
CA GLY A 107 -4.47 -7.73 14.08
C GLY A 107 -4.74 -9.22 13.85
N LYS A 108 -5.55 -9.59 12.87
CA LYS A 108 -5.90 -10.98 12.53
C LYS A 108 -4.95 -11.67 11.55
N GLY A 109 -3.89 -10.98 11.14
CA GLY A 109 -2.93 -11.49 10.16
C GLY A 109 -3.32 -11.26 8.69
N PHE A 110 -4.49 -10.71 8.41
CA PHE A 110 -4.98 -10.47 7.04
C PHE A 110 -4.04 -9.60 6.23
N GLY A 111 -3.61 -8.45 6.77
CA GLY A 111 -2.66 -7.57 6.10
C GLY A 111 -1.29 -8.22 5.89
N THR A 112 -0.79 -8.94 6.88
CA THR A 112 0.48 -9.66 6.76
C THR A 112 0.46 -10.72 5.66
N ASP A 113 -0.63 -11.50 5.57
CA ASP A 113 -0.81 -12.51 4.52
C ASP A 113 -0.99 -11.86 3.13
N ALA A 114 -1.74 -10.75 3.06
CA ALA A 114 -1.92 -9.98 1.83
C ALA A 114 -0.57 -9.49 1.27
N ILE A 115 0.28 -8.87 2.11
CA ILE A 115 1.60 -8.38 1.73
C ILE A 115 2.47 -9.53 1.22
N ARG A 116 2.57 -10.65 1.95
CA ARG A 116 3.35 -11.83 1.53
C ARG A 116 2.89 -12.39 0.21
N SER A 117 1.58 -12.50 0.03
CA SER A 117 0.97 -13.06 -1.18
C SER A 117 1.22 -12.17 -2.40
N LEU A 118 1.10 -10.83 -2.23
CA LEU A 118 1.37 -9.88 -3.28
C LEU A 118 2.87 -9.86 -3.62
N ALA A 119 3.76 -9.83 -2.63
CA ALA A 119 5.21 -9.87 -2.82
C ALA A 119 5.65 -11.11 -3.60
N ALA A 120 5.16 -12.29 -3.22
CA ALA A 120 5.45 -13.53 -3.94
C ALA A 120 4.94 -13.52 -5.39
N TYR A 121 3.75 -12.95 -5.61
CA TYR A 121 3.21 -12.76 -6.96
C TYR A 121 4.09 -11.83 -7.80
N LEU A 122 4.47 -10.67 -7.26
CA LEU A 122 5.30 -9.68 -7.97
C LEU A 122 6.68 -10.25 -8.33
N ALA A 123 7.32 -10.96 -7.40
CA ALA A 123 8.59 -11.64 -7.68
C ALA A 123 8.47 -12.65 -8.82
N LYS A 124 7.45 -13.51 -8.75
CA LYS A 124 7.28 -14.62 -9.69
C LYS A 124 6.84 -14.16 -11.08
N THR A 125 5.96 -13.15 -11.17
CA THR A 125 5.28 -12.80 -12.43
C THR A 125 5.79 -11.52 -13.07
N MET A 126 6.39 -10.62 -12.29
CA MET A 126 6.82 -9.30 -12.76
C MET A 126 8.32 -9.05 -12.59
N GLY A 127 9.06 -10.00 -12.00
CA GLY A 127 10.50 -9.89 -11.80
C GLY A 127 10.88 -8.80 -10.79
N VAL A 128 9.96 -8.43 -9.89
CA VAL A 128 10.25 -7.54 -8.76
C VAL A 128 11.21 -8.28 -7.83
N ARG A 129 12.24 -7.58 -7.39
CA ARG A 129 13.29 -8.11 -6.50
C ARG A 129 13.28 -7.45 -5.13
N GLU A 130 12.62 -6.32 -5.01
CA GLU A 130 12.53 -5.58 -3.77
C GLU A 130 11.17 -4.92 -3.62
N ILE A 131 10.57 -5.06 -2.44
CA ILE A 131 9.36 -4.33 -2.06
C ILE A 131 9.68 -3.28 -1.02
N ILE A 132 8.90 -2.20 -1.05
CA ILE A 132 9.03 -1.01 -0.22
C ILE A 132 7.69 -0.71 0.40
N MET A 133 7.69 -0.27 1.66
CA MET A 133 6.53 0.32 2.34
C MET A 133 6.98 1.52 3.17
N ARG A 134 6.23 2.62 3.11
CA ARG A 134 6.59 3.89 3.75
C ARG A 134 5.49 4.40 4.70
N PRO A 135 5.20 3.69 5.80
CA PRO A 135 4.19 4.13 6.76
C PRO A 135 4.66 5.32 7.59
N SER A 136 3.70 6.03 8.23
CA SER A 136 4.04 6.96 9.30
C SER A 136 4.85 6.26 10.40
N LEU A 137 5.88 6.91 10.92
CA LEU A 137 6.65 6.45 12.08
C LEU A 137 5.76 6.23 13.31
N LYS A 138 4.65 6.93 13.42
CA LYS A 138 3.68 6.79 14.53
C LYS A 138 2.73 5.61 14.35
N ASN A 139 2.63 5.04 13.14
CA ASN A 139 1.80 3.85 12.88
C ASN A 139 2.54 2.55 13.26
N THR A 140 2.81 2.38 14.55
CA THR A 140 3.54 1.21 15.07
C THR A 140 2.85 -0.12 14.74
N ARG A 141 1.52 -0.12 14.62
CA ARG A 141 0.74 -1.29 14.23
C ARG A 141 1.07 -1.74 12.80
N ALA A 142 1.12 -0.79 11.86
CA ALA A 142 1.51 -1.08 10.48
C ALA A 142 2.95 -1.57 10.40
N ILE A 143 3.88 -0.86 11.04
CA ILE A 143 5.30 -1.25 11.10
C ILE A 143 5.46 -2.68 11.63
N CYS A 144 4.77 -3.04 12.73
CA CYS A 144 4.76 -4.40 13.24
C CYS A 144 4.22 -5.43 12.24
N ALA A 145 3.14 -5.11 11.53
CA ALA A 145 2.55 -6.01 10.53
C ALA A 145 3.50 -6.21 9.34
N TYR A 146 4.17 -5.16 8.88
CA TYR A 146 5.12 -5.21 7.76
C TYR A 146 6.38 -6.01 8.13
N LYS A 147 6.92 -5.82 9.35
CA LYS A 147 8.02 -6.65 9.87
C LYS A 147 7.62 -8.14 9.95
N LYS A 148 6.39 -8.45 10.39
CA LYS A 148 5.87 -9.81 10.37
C LYS A 148 5.71 -10.37 8.95
N ALA A 149 5.46 -9.52 7.97
CA ALA A 149 5.41 -9.93 6.56
C ALA A 149 6.81 -10.24 5.99
N GLY A 150 7.87 -9.73 6.59
CA GLY A 150 9.26 -9.98 6.19
C GLY A 150 10.06 -8.73 5.86
N LEU A 151 9.43 -7.55 5.88
CA LEU A 151 10.14 -6.29 5.65
C LEU A 151 11.02 -5.94 6.87
N GLN A 152 12.08 -5.20 6.62
CA GLN A 152 13.00 -4.68 7.64
C GLN A 152 13.12 -3.16 7.49
N GLU A 153 13.36 -2.47 8.59
CA GLU A 153 13.67 -1.04 8.54
C GLU A 153 14.94 -0.80 7.72
N SER A 154 14.92 0.25 6.92
CA SER A 154 16.01 0.64 6.04
C SER A 154 16.37 2.09 6.26
N ALA A 155 17.65 2.41 6.14
CA ALA A 155 18.18 3.77 6.12
C ALA A 155 18.59 4.21 4.69
N ALA A 156 18.12 3.51 3.65
CA ALA A 156 18.42 3.86 2.27
C ALA A 156 17.94 5.29 1.95
N ALA A 157 18.79 6.07 1.31
CA ALA A 157 18.41 7.40 0.86
C ALA A 157 17.39 7.31 -0.29
N PRO A 158 16.47 8.29 -0.43
CA PRO A 158 15.46 8.28 -1.49
C PRO A 158 16.04 8.03 -2.90
N GLY A 159 17.19 8.61 -3.22
CA GLY A 159 17.89 8.40 -4.49
C GLY A 159 18.40 6.96 -4.74
N GLU A 160 18.35 6.06 -3.75
CA GLU A 160 18.72 4.66 -3.93
C GLU A 160 17.57 3.82 -4.48
N TYR A 161 16.32 4.24 -4.27
CA TYR A 161 15.14 3.50 -4.73
C TYR A 161 14.19 4.28 -5.64
N LEU A 162 14.14 5.63 -5.55
CA LEU A 162 13.36 6.49 -6.45
C LEU A 162 14.12 6.83 -7.73
N LEU A 163 13.42 7.04 -8.82
CA LEU A 163 13.93 7.71 -10.02
C LEU A 163 14.17 9.19 -9.74
N GLU A 164 15.14 9.78 -10.40
CA GLU A 164 15.61 11.16 -10.13
C GLU A 164 14.49 12.20 -10.30
N GLU A 165 13.67 12.06 -11.33
CA GLU A 165 12.53 12.93 -11.63
C GLU A 165 11.44 12.93 -10.55
N TYR A 166 11.40 11.90 -9.71
CA TYR A 166 10.39 11.76 -8.63
C TYR A 166 10.92 12.10 -7.24
N LEU A 167 12.21 12.42 -7.09
CA LEU A 167 12.80 12.74 -5.78
C LEU A 167 12.14 13.93 -5.10
N SER A 168 11.83 14.98 -5.86
CA SER A 168 11.19 16.18 -5.31
C SER A 168 9.73 15.95 -4.86
N VAL A 169 9.06 14.97 -5.44
CA VAL A 169 7.65 14.67 -5.14
C VAL A 169 7.52 13.64 -4.03
N TYR A 170 8.27 12.53 -4.13
CA TYR A 170 8.10 11.38 -3.23
C TYR A 170 9.24 11.19 -2.24
N GLY A 171 10.32 12.00 -2.31
CA GLY A 171 11.51 11.81 -1.48
C GLY A 171 11.27 11.94 0.02
N ALA A 172 10.36 12.81 0.45
CA ALA A 172 9.99 12.99 1.86
C ALA A 172 9.04 11.91 2.39
N GLY A 173 8.44 11.11 1.50
CA GLY A 173 7.33 10.19 1.83
C GLY A 173 6.01 10.93 2.12
N ASP A 174 4.94 10.18 2.31
CA ASP A 174 3.58 10.73 2.42
C ASP A 174 3.34 11.51 3.74
N TYR A 175 4.17 11.30 4.73
CA TYR A 175 4.06 11.94 6.06
C TYR A 175 5.12 13.04 6.29
N GLY A 176 5.97 13.31 5.27
CA GLY A 176 7.01 14.30 5.35
C GLY A 176 8.33 13.79 5.91
N GLU A 177 9.35 14.67 5.84
CA GLU A 177 10.70 14.35 6.30
C GLU A 177 10.74 14.10 7.81
N GLY A 178 11.33 12.98 8.22
CA GLY A 178 11.44 12.58 9.62
C GLY A 178 10.17 12.01 10.25
N GLU A 179 9.04 11.94 9.52
CA GLU A 179 7.78 11.36 9.98
C GLU A 179 7.42 10.06 9.23
N THR A 180 8.15 9.75 8.16
CA THR A 180 7.94 8.54 7.33
C THR A 180 8.98 7.48 7.67
N ALA A 181 8.54 6.27 8.01
CA ALA A 181 9.42 5.10 8.12
C ALA A 181 9.64 4.48 6.74
N LEU A 182 10.82 3.92 6.52
CA LEU A 182 11.13 3.13 5.33
C LEU A 182 11.33 1.66 5.74
N LEU A 183 10.53 0.78 5.17
CA LEU A 183 10.71 -0.66 5.30
C LEU A 183 10.90 -1.30 3.93
N MET A 184 11.86 -2.20 3.81
CA MET A 184 12.23 -2.86 2.56
C MET A 184 12.39 -4.36 2.76
N GLN A 185 12.17 -5.12 1.68
CA GLN A 185 12.43 -6.56 1.66
C GLN A 185 12.97 -6.97 0.30
N GLN A 186 14.10 -7.66 0.29
CA GLN A 186 14.57 -8.39 -0.89
C GLN A 186 13.74 -9.66 -1.08
N LEU A 187 13.33 -9.97 -2.32
CA LEU A 187 12.45 -11.08 -2.69
C LEU A 187 13.21 -12.23 -3.35
#